data_8874b5c6dcf47d263dec8ccebf6f2cd6
#
_entry.id   8874b5c6dcf47d263dec8ccebf6f2cd6
#
_cell.length_a   1.000
_cell.length_b   1.000
_cell.length_c   1.000
_cell.angle_alpha   90.00
_cell.angle_beta   90.00
_cell.angle_gamma   90.00
#
_symmetry.space_group_name_H-M   'P 1'
#
loop_
_entity.id
_entity.type
_entity.pdbx_description
1 polymer ?
#
loop_
_entity_poly.entity_id
_entity_poly.type
_entity_poly.pdbx_seq_one_letter_code
_entity_poly.pdbx_strand_id
1 'polypeptide(L)'
;MQNWADLLALPDLDIVWIGTPPYMHSAITVSALEAGKHVFCQARMSMDLAEAEEMLSASKRFPELVTMLCPPPFGLRGDLLVKKLLAEKYLGRPHHIRLQCFTGSYLNPEAPAHWRQRIEISGLNVLTMGIYVEVLHRWFGNITGVYARGKILHPSRQGYEVIVPDLLTILCTFENGAEGVLEFSGINALSAGDRLEVYGDGGTMTYDFGSDTVQAGRTGDRALHTMEITPELEGGWHVEDDFIAGVKSKGRVRPRPDFEEGVRYMRVVQAVADSRARNAWVEVKH
;
A
#
# COMPACT_ATOMS: atom_id res chain seq x y z
N MET A 1 12.57 29.88 -2.67
CA MET A 1 11.23 29.55 -2.13
C MET A 1 11.42 28.87 -0.79
N GLN A 2 10.78 29.40 0.25
CA GLN A 2 10.91 28.85 1.62
C GLN A 2 9.64 28.11 2.06
N ASN A 3 8.55 28.19 1.28
CA ASN A 3 7.26 27.58 1.63
C ASN A 3 6.64 26.91 0.38
N TRP A 4 6.06 25.73 0.55
CA TRP A 4 5.35 25.02 -0.52
C TRP A 4 4.12 25.81 -1.04
N ALA A 5 3.48 26.61 -0.20
CA ALA A 5 2.36 27.48 -0.60
C ALA A 5 2.77 28.51 -1.68
N ASP A 6 4.00 29.00 -1.64
CA ASP A 6 4.50 29.95 -2.66
C ASP A 6 4.60 29.27 -4.04
N LEU A 7 4.84 27.95 -4.08
CA LEU A 7 4.85 27.18 -5.33
C LEU A 7 3.47 27.16 -5.99
N LEU A 8 2.41 27.01 -5.21
CA LEU A 8 1.05 26.88 -5.73
C LEU A 8 0.55 28.17 -6.41
N ALA A 9 1.14 29.32 -6.03
CA ALA A 9 0.82 30.62 -6.62
C ALA A 9 1.49 30.86 -7.98
N LEU A 10 2.40 29.99 -8.42
CA LEU A 10 3.09 30.15 -9.70
C LEU A 10 2.11 29.89 -10.87
N PRO A 11 1.97 30.83 -11.83
CA PRO A 11 1.03 30.70 -12.94
C PRO A 11 1.40 29.58 -13.92
N ASP A 12 2.70 29.31 -14.07
CA ASP A 12 3.25 28.34 -15.04
C ASP A 12 3.45 26.94 -14.42
N LEU A 13 2.91 26.69 -13.23
CA LEU A 13 2.93 25.39 -12.59
C LEU A 13 1.62 24.65 -12.86
N ASP A 14 1.68 23.51 -13.53
CA ASP A 14 0.50 22.67 -13.81
C ASP A 14 0.38 21.49 -12.86
N ILE A 15 1.49 20.97 -12.34
CA ILE A 15 1.58 19.72 -11.60
C ILE A 15 2.30 19.94 -10.26
N VAL A 16 1.76 19.35 -9.21
CA VAL A 16 2.42 19.25 -7.90
C VAL A 16 2.72 17.79 -7.59
N TRP A 17 4.02 17.51 -7.40
CA TRP A 17 4.52 16.20 -6.97
C TRP A 17 4.85 16.24 -5.50
N ILE A 18 4.05 15.55 -4.67
CA ILE A 18 4.17 15.55 -3.20
C ILE A 18 5.05 14.39 -2.76
N GLY A 19 6.27 14.67 -2.34
CA GLY A 19 7.26 13.70 -1.83
C GLY A 19 7.56 13.84 -0.33
N THR A 20 6.75 14.59 0.40
CA THR A 20 6.89 14.78 1.85
C THR A 20 6.50 13.53 2.63
N PRO A 21 6.75 13.44 3.95
CA PRO A 21 6.06 12.47 4.79
C PRO A 21 4.56 12.75 4.90
N PRO A 22 3.74 11.75 5.29
CA PRO A 22 2.26 11.79 5.25
C PRO A 22 1.60 12.98 5.93
N TYR A 23 2.17 13.52 7.02
CA TYR A 23 1.58 14.64 7.77
C TYR A 23 1.33 15.93 6.94
N MET A 24 1.95 16.03 5.76
CA MET A 24 1.74 17.16 4.85
C MET A 24 0.87 16.82 3.63
N HIS A 25 0.55 15.54 3.41
CA HIS A 25 -0.08 15.10 2.16
C HIS A 25 -1.46 15.71 1.95
N SER A 26 -2.34 15.66 2.95
CA SER A 26 -3.69 16.21 2.82
C SER A 26 -3.67 17.72 2.58
N ALA A 27 -2.97 18.47 3.41
CA ALA A 27 -2.91 19.93 3.31
C ALA A 27 -2.38 20.40 1.94
N ILE A 28 -1.27 19.79 1.45
CA ILE A 28 -0.70 20.15 0.16
C ILE A 28 -1.63 19.73 -0.98
N THR A 29 -2.21 18.53 -0.91
CA THR A 29 -3.11 18.01 -1.95
C THR A 29 -4.33 18.90 -2.12
N VAL A 30 -5.03 19.23 -1.03
CA VAL A 30 -6.23 20.05 -1.05
C VAL A 30 -5.91 21.44 -1.62
N SER A 31 -4.85 22.07 -1.10
CA SER A 31 -4.43 23.40 -1.57
C SER A 31 -4.00 23.41 -3.04
N ALA A 32 -3.33 22.36 -3.50
CA ALA A 32 -2.91 22.24 -4.91
C ALA A 32 -4.11 22.09 -5.86
N LEU A 33 -5.11 21.28 -5.48
CA LEU A 33 -6.34 21.13 -6.24
C LEU A 33 -7.14 22.45 -6.28
N GLU A 34 -7.24 23.15 -5.16
CA GLU A 34 -7.89 24.47 -5.08
C GLU A 34 -7.14 25.53 -5.92
N ALA A 35 -5.83 25.40 -6.08
CA ALA A 35 -5.03 26.22 -6.98
C ALA A 35 -5.06 25.78 -8.45
N GLY A 36 -5.91 24.79 -8.81
CA GLY A 36 -6.06 24.28 -10.17
C GLY A 36 -4.90 23.43 -10.68
N LYS A 37 -4.16 22.76 -9.78
CA LYS A 37 -2.99 21.94 -10.12
C LYS A 37 -3.33 20.45 -10.09
N HIS A 38 -2.80 19.69 -11.06
CA HIS A 38 -2.81 18.23 -11.01
C HIS A 38 -1.91 17.73 -9.87
N VAL A 39 -2.26 16.62 -9.22
CA VAL A 39 -1.56 16.15 -8.01
C VAL A 39 -1.11 14.70 -8.14
N PHE A 40 0.18 14.50 -7.99
CA PHE A 40 0.76 13.20 -7.67
C PHE A 40 1.19 13.19 -6.20
N CYS A 41 0.71 12.20 -5.44
CA CYS A 41 1.04 12.07 -4.02
C CYS A 41 1.77 10.75 -3.75
N GLN A 42 2.88 10.82 -3.03
CA GLN A 42 3.63 9.63 -2.61
C GLN A 42 2.79 8.69 -1.73
N ALA A 43 3.11 7.38 -1.78
CA ALA A 43 2.63 6.42 -0.81
C ALA A 43 3.28 6.78 0.56
N ARG A 44 2.57 6.75 1.49
CA ARG A 44 1.25 6.48 2.01
C ARG A 44 0.33 7.68 1.83
N MET A 45 -0.95 7.47 1.53
CA MET A 45 -1.84 8.56 1.16
C MET A 45 -1.91 9.68 2.21
N SER A 46 -2.06 9.33 3.49
CA SER A 46 -2.37 10.27 4.56
C SER A 46 -2.00 9.73 5.94
N MET A 47 -2.19 10.52 6.98
CA MET A 47 -1.99 10.15 8.37
C MET A 47 -3.02 9.13 8.87
N ASP A 48 -4.28 9.32 8.49
CA ASP A 48 -5.44 8.52 8.88
C ASP A 48 -6.51 8.51 7.79
N LEU A 49 -7.65 7.87 8.08
CA LEU A 49 -8.76 7.78 7.13
C LEU A 49 -9.45 9.12 6.89
N ALA A 50 -9.55 9.98 7.89
CA ALA A 50 -10.24 11.28 7.75
C ALA A 50 -9.52 12.17 6.74
N GLU A 51 -8.19 12.26 6.82
CA GLU A 51 -7.37 12.99 5.83
C GLU A 51 -7.48 12.36 4.44
N ALA A 52 -7.52 11.01 4.32
CA ALA A 52 -7.69 10.34 3.04
C ALA A 52 -9.05 10.69 2.40
N GLU A 53 -10.12 10.71 3.18
CA GLU A 53 -11.45 11.08 2.72
C GLU A 53 -11.53 12.57 2.33
N GLU A 54 -10.81 13.44 3.03
CA GLU A 54 -10.67 14.86 2.67
C GLU A 54 -9.98 15.02 1.31
N MET A 55 -8.84 14.32 1.09
CA MET A 55 -8.14 14.33 -0.20
C MET A 55 -9.03 13.82 -1.33
N LEU A 56 -9.75 12.72 -1.12
CA LEU A 56 -10.71 12.19 -2.10
C LEU A 56 -11.85 13.16 -2.37
N SER A 57 -12.43 13.78 -1.32
CA SER A 57 -13.48 14.78 -1.45
C SER A 57 -12.99 15.98 -2.27
N ALA A 58 -11.77 16.45 -2.01
CA ALA A 58 -11.16 17.54 -2.79
C ALA A 58 -11.02 17.14 -4.26
N SER A 59 -10.50 15.94 -4.57
CA SER A 59 -10.37 15.48 -5.97
C SER A 59 -11.71 15.39 -6.71
N LYS A 60 -12.80 15.06 -6.01
CA LYS A 60 -14.16 15.02 -6.58
C LYS A 60 -14.76 16.41 -6.84
N ARG A 61 -14.30 17.44 -6.11
CA ARG A 61 -14.70 18.84 -6.39
C ARG A 61 -14.07 19.41 -7.67
N PHE A 62 -12.92 18.85 -8.07
CA PHE A 62 -12.16 19.27 -9.26
C PHE A 62 -11.95 18.09 -10.23
N PRO A 63 -13.03 17.57 -10.84
CA PRO A 63 -12.98 16.34 -11.63
C PRO A 63 -12.15 16.47 -12.93
N GLU A 64 -11.85 17.69 -13.37
CA GLU A 64 -10.98 17.97 -14.51
C GLU A 64 -9.48 17.82 -14.17
N LEU A 65 -9.13 17.85 -12.88
CA LEU A 65 -7.77 17.67 -12.42
C LEU A 65 -7.46 16.20 -12.24
N VAL A 66 -6.25 15.82 -12.60
CA VAL A 66 -5.76 14.45 -12.46
C VAL A 66 -5.11 14.31 -11.11
N THR A 67 -5.52 13.28 -10.37
CA THR A 67 -4.90 12.86 -9.11
C THR A 67 -4.41 11.43 -9.25
N MET A 68 -3.24 11.13 -8.67
CA MET A 68 -2.66 9.79 -8.61
C MET A 68 -1.91 9.60 -7.30
N LEU A 69 -1.96 8.39 -6.75
CA LEU A 69 -1.06 7.96 -5.68
C LEU A 69 0.13 7.21 -6.27
N CYS A 70 1.27 7.30 -5.59
CA CYS A 70 2.39 6.45 -5.91
C CYS A 70 2.02 4.98 -5.67
N PRO A 71 2.15 4.10 -6.67
CA PRO A 71 1.99 2.67 -6.46
C PRO A 71 3.13 2.10 -5.61
N PRO A 72 3.05 0.83 -5.20
CA PRO A 72 4.13 0.17 -4.49
C PRO A 72 5.47 0.31 -5.22
N PRO A 73 6.55 0.70 -4.54
CA PRO A 73 7.85 0.98 -5.16
C PRO A 73 8.63 -0.28 -5.55
N PHE A 74 8.01 -1.45 -5.52
CA PHE A 74 8.65 -2.73 -5.84
C PHE A 74 8.70 -3.05 -7.35
N GLY A 75 8.21 -2.15 -8.20
CA GLY A 75 8.13 -2.37 -9.63
C GLY A 75 7.06 -3.38 -10.06
N LEU A 76 6.75 -4.38 -9.22
CA LEU A 76 5.74 -5.42 -9.46
C LEU A 76 5.76 -5.96 -10.91
N ARG A 77 6.94 -6.37 -11.36
CA ARG A 77 7.14 -6.90 -12.72
C ARG A 77 6.16 -8.03 -13.03
N GLY A 78 5.83 -8.85 -12.01
CA GLY A 78 4.86 -9.94 -12.12
C GLY A 78 3.38 -9.54 -11.95
N ASP A 79 3.01 -8.27 -11.82
CA ASP A 79 1.62 -7.85 -11.55
C ASP A 79 0.63 -8.37 -12.59
N LEU A 80 0.96 -8.23 -13.88
CA LEU A 80 0.10 -8.71 -14.97
C LEU A 80 0.02 -10.22 -15.04
N LEU A 81 1.12 -10.92 -14.72
CA LEU A 81 1.12 -12.38 -14.63
C LEU A 81 0.23 -12.87 -13.49
N VAL A 82 0.32 -12.26 -12.30
CA VAL A 82 -0.56 -12.60 -11.16
C VAL A 82 -2.02 -12.40 -11.54
N LYS A 83 -2.36 -11.25 -12.12
CA LYS A 83 -3.73 -10.98 -12.59
C LYS A 83 -4.22 -12.00 -13.62
N LYS A 84 -3.36 -12.41 -14.56
CA LYS A 84 -3.67 -13.46 -15.53
C LYS A 84 -3.94 -14.79 -14.85
N LEU A 85 -3.08 -15.25 -13.94
CA LEU A 85 -3.25 -16.51 -13.22
C LEU A 85 -4.57 -16.55 -12.42
N LEU A 86 -4.94 -15.43 -11.79
CA LEU A 86 -6.19 -15.29 -11.06
C LEU A 86 -7.40 -15.28 -12.00
N ALA A 87 -7.36 -14.53 -13.11
CA ALA A 87 -8.43 -14.45 -14.10
C ALA A 87 -8.68 -15.80 -14.79
N GLU A 88 -7.62 -16.56 -15.08
CA GLU A 88 -7.69 -17.91 -15.65
C GLU A 88 -8.05 -18.98 -14.61
N LYS A 89 -8.28 -18.60 -13.36
CA LYS A 89 -8.55 -19.51 -12.23
C LYS A 89 -7.49 -20.61 -12.11
N TYR A 90 -6.22 -20.25 -12.35
CA TYR A 90 -5.11 -21.21 -12.27
C TYR A 90 -5.02 -21.86 -10.89
N LEU A 91 -5.29 -21.10 -9.83
CA LEU A 91 -5.33 -21.55 -8.43
C LEU A 91 -6.70 -22.13 -8.03
N GLY A 92 -7.71 -22.14 -8.93
CA GLY A 92 -9.09 -22.33 -8.54
C GLY A 92 -9.62 -21.13 -7.74
N ARG A 93 -10.35 -21.39 -6.66
CA ARG A 93 -10.81 -20.35 -5.72
C ARG A 93 -9.78 -20.17 -4.61
N PRO A 94 -9.12 -19.00 -4.50
CA PRO A 94 -8.26 -18.69 -3.37
C PRO A 94 -9.04 -18.79 -2.06
N HIS A 95 -8.46 -19.44 -1.05
CA HIS A 95 -9.07 -19.60 0.27
C HIS A 95 -8.15 -19.22 1.41
N HIS A 96 -6.83 -19.17 1.19
CA HIS A 96 -5.84 -18.73 2.21
C HIS A 96 -4.75 -17.88 1.55
N ILE A 97 -4.54 -16.69 2.10
CA ILE A 97 -3.57 -15.71 1.62
C ILE A 97 -2.63 -15.38 2.78
N ARG A 98 -1.34 -15.56 2.57
CA ARG A 98 -0.33 -15.26 3.57
C ARG A 98 0.67 -14.26 3.02
N LEU A 99 0.82 -13.12 3.68
CA LEU A 99 1.81 -12.10 3.35
C LEU A 99 2.77 -11.93 4.53
N GLN A 100 4.06 -11.96 4.27
CA GLN A 100 5.09 -11.53 5.20
C GLN A 100 5.93 -10.41 4.60
N CYS A 101 6.24 -9.38 5.42
CA CYS A 101 7.08 -8.25 5.05
C CYS A 101 8.04 -7.99 6.20
N PHE A 102 9.22 -8.61 6.13
CA PHE A 102 10.14 -8.71 7.24
C PHE A 102 11.46 -8.02 6.95
N THR A 103 11.83 -7.10 7.84
CA THR A 103 13.14 -6.45 7.84
C THR A 103 13.74 -6.45 9.25
N GLY A 104 15.04 -6.16 9.33
CA GLY A 104 15.76 -5.93 10.59
C GLY A 104 16.06 -4.46 10.87
N SER A 105 15.40 -3.53 10.17
CA SER A 105 15.73 -2.10 10.19
C SER A 105 15.57 -1.43 11.56
N TYR A 106 14.79 -2.03 12.48
CA TYR A 106 14.51 -1.50 13.82
C TYR A 106 15.17 -2.31 14.95
N LEU A 107 16.09 -3.22 14.63
CA LEU A 107 16.77 -4.06 15.63
C LEU A 107 17.74 -3.27 16.52
N ASN A 108 18.44 -2.27 15.97
CA ASN A 108 19.41 -1.50 16.74
C ASN A 108 18.71 -0.56 17.74
N PRO A 109 18.81 -0.79 19.07
CA PRO A 109 18.17 0.04 20.07
C PRO A 109 18.77 1.46 20.15
N GLU A 110 20.05 1.61 19.78
CA GLU A 110 20.77 2.89 19.84
C GLU A 110 20.47 3.81 18.65
N ALA A 111 19.81 3.28 17.60
CA ALA A 111 19.40 4.09 16.47
C ALA A 111 18.28 5.07 16.87
N PRO A 112 18.28 6.31 16.33
CA PRO A 112 17.18 7.23 16.55
C PRO A 112 15.87 6.65 15.97
N ALA A 113 14.73 7.14 16.49
CA ALA A 113 13.44 6.75 15.92
C ALA A 113 13.38 7.17 14.44
N HIS A 114 13.16 6.18 13.58
CA HIS A 114 12.95 6.44 12.16
C HIS A 114 11.63 7.23 12.00
N TRP A 115 11.50 8.09 11.00
CA TRP A 115 10.30 8.91 10.81
C TRP A 115 9.01 8.06 10.72
N ARG A 116 9.10 6.83 10.23
CA ARG A 116 7.98 5.88 10.19
C ARG A 116 7.57 5.32 11.57
N GLN A 117 8.42 5.48 12.58
CA GLN A 117 8.11 5.14 13.97
C GLN A 117 7.56 6.35 14.74
N ARG A 118 7.52 7.52 14.11
CA ARG A 118 7.02 8.76 14.68
C ARG A 118 5.59 8.98 14.20
N ILE A 119 4.62 8.74 15.09
CA ILE A 119 3.19 8.76 14.74
C ILE A 119 2.73 10.13 14.25
N GLU A 120 3.31 11.20 14.77
CA GLU A 120 3.03 12.59 14.38
C GLU A 120 3.51 12.94 12.95
N ILE A 121 4.31 12.07 12.35
CA ILE A 121 4.84 12.24 10.98
C ILE A 121 4.23 11.20 10.04
N SER A 122 4.11 9.95 10.51
CA SER A 122 3.75 8.79 9.72
C SER A 122 2.28 8.41 9.82
N GLY A 123 1.56 8.84 10.85
CA GLY A 123 0.18 8.48 11.10
C GLY A 123 0.00 7.00 11.44
N LEU A 124 -1.20 6.49 11.14
CA LEU A 124 -1.63 5.13 11.49
C LEU A 124 -1.07 4.04 10.55
N ASN A 125 -0.54 4.42 9.40
CA ASN A 125 -0.02 3.47 8.42
C ASN A 125 1.41 3.03 8.78
N VAL A 126 1.50 2.01 9.62
CA VAL A 126 2.75 1.50 10.19
C VAL A 126 3.49 0.54 9.25
N LEU A 127 4.82 0.48 9.37
CA LEU A 127 5.70 -0.36 8.54
C LEU A 127 5.41 -0.16 7.03
N THR A 128 5.15 -1.24 6.30
CA THR A 128 4.77 -1.21 4.87
C THR A 128 3.31 -1.61 4.64
N MET A 129 2.48 -1.64 5.70
CA MET A 129 1.13 -2.21 5.68
C MET A 129 0.25 -1.68 4.54
N GLY A 130 0.07 -0.36 4.44
CA GLY A 130 -0.86 0.20 3.44
C GLY A 130 -0.42 -0.05 2.00
N ILE A 131 0.89 -0.08 1.75
CA ILE A 131 1.45 -0.38 0.42
C ILE A 131 1.03 -1.79 -0.01
N TYR A 132 1.20 -2.78 0.87
CA TYR A 132 0.85 -4.16 0.56
C TYR A 132 -0.66 -4.42 0.58
N VAL A 133 -1.42 -3.73 1.43
CA VAL A 133 -2.89 -3.80 1.39
C VAL A 133 -3.42 -3.32 0.04
N GLU A 134 -2.83 -2.26 -0.53
CA GLU A 134 -3.19 -1.81 -1.90
C GLU A 134 -2.97 -2.92 -2.93
N VAL A 135 -1.81 -3.60 -2.88
CA VAL A 135 -1.49 -4.73 -3.78
C VAL A 135 -2.48 -5.89 -3.59
N LEU A 136 -2.79 -6.24 -2.33
CA LEU A 136 -3.75 -7.32 -2.05
C LEU A 136 -5.15 -6.98 -2.55
N HIS A 137 -5.61 -5.74 -2.39
CA HIS A 137 -6.89 -5.27 -2.93
C HIS A 137 -6.94 -5.36 -4.45
N ARG A 138 -5.84 -5.02 -5.12
CA ARG A 138 -5.69 -5.10 -6.58
C ARG A 138 -5.84 -6.53 -7.10
N TRP A 139 -5.36 -7.53 -6.34
CA TRP A 139 -5.33 -8.93 -6.77
C TRP A 139 -6.51 -9.75 -6.26
N PHE A 140 -6.98 -9.51 -5.03
CA PHE A 140 -7.93 -10.40 -4.35
C PHE A 140 -9.25 -9.73 -3.97
N GLY A 141 -9.40 -8.44 -4.27
CA GLY A 141 -10.55 -7.64 -3.83
C GLY A 141 -10.40 -7.09 -2.41
N ASN A 142 -11.45 -6.47 -1.90
CA ASN A 142 -11.38 -5.73 -0.65
C ASN A 142 -11.23 -6.65 0.58
N ILE A 143 -10.47 -6.20 1.57
CA ILE A 143 -10.48 -6.78 2.92
C ILE A 143 -11.72 -6.26 3.63
N THR A 144 -12.55 -7.17 4.15
CA THR A 144 -13.86 -6.87 4.75
C THR A 144 -13.85 -6.88 6.27
N GLY A 145 -12.82 -7.43 6.90
CA GLY A 145 -12.67 -7.43 8.36
C GLY A 145 -11.26 -7.79 8.79
N VAL A 146 -10.87 -7.30 9.99
CA VAL A 146 -9.52 -7.50 10.52
C VAL A 146 -9.52 -7.75 12.02
N TYR A 147 -8.55 -8.57 12.49
CA TYR A 147 -8.09 -8.63 13.87
C TYR A 147 -6.59 -8.43 13.90
N ALA A 148 -6.09 -7.46 14.68
CA ALA A 148 -4.70 -7.08 14.65
C ALA A 148 -4.04 -7.06 16.03
N ARG A 149 -2.78 -7.54 16.08
CA ARG A 149 -1.90 -7.47 17.25
C ARG A 149 -0.58 -6.81 16.85
N GLY A 150 -0.10 -5.91 17.71
CA GLY A 150 1.19 -5.24 17.50
C GLY A 150 2.10 -5.39 18.72
N LYS A 151 3.41 -5.36 18.48
CA LYS A 151 4.45 -5.36 19.52
C LYS A 151 5.46 -4.24 19.25
N ILE A 152 5.87 -3.57 20.31
CA ILE A 152 6.98 -2.61 20.30
C ILE A 152 8.14 -3.28 21.03
N LEU A 153 9.28 -3.42 20.36
CA LEU A 153 10.48 -4.01 20.94
C LEU A 153 11.28 -2.97 21.72
N HIS A 154 11.43 -1.79 21.15
CA HIS A 154 12.19 -0.68 21.75
C HIS A 154 11.27 0.53 21.94
N PRO A 155 10.61 0.66 23.12
CA PRO A 155 9.64 1.73 23.36
C PRO A 155 10.27 3.12 23.51
N SER A 156 11.59 3.20 23.67
CA SER A 156 12.31 4.47 23.71
C SER A 156 13.53 4.43 22.78
N ARG A 157 13.70 5.47 21.98
CA ARG A 157 14.84 5.63 21.06
C ARG A 157 15.41 7.04 21.19
N GLN A 158 16.59 7.17 21.79
CA GLN A 158 17.26 8.46 22.02
C GLN A 158 16.30 9.51 22.64
N GLY A 159 15.49 9.10 23.63
CA GLY A 159 14.55 9.99 24.33
C GLY A 159 13.20 10.19 23.62
N TYR A 160 12.99 9.62 22.42
CA TYR A 160 11.69 9.59 21.74
C TYR A 160 10.90 8.34 22.18
N GLU A 161 9.66 8.55 22.64
CA GLU A 161 8.73 7.45 22.98
C GLU A 161 8.08 6.89 21.72
N VAL A 162 8.37 5.62 21.39
CA VAL A 162 7.80 4.90 20.25
C VAL A 162 6.52 4.21 20.67
N ILE A 163 5.39 4.62 20.08
CA ILE A 163 4.07 4.02 20.29
C ILE A 163 3.56 3.24 19.06
N VAL A 164 4.31 3.31 17.97
CA VAL A 164 4.04 2.58 16.71
C VAL A 164 4.66 1.19 16.81
N PRO A 165 3.95 0.11 16.44
CA PRO A 165 4.49 -1.24 16.53
C PRO A 165 5.67 -1.49 15.60
N ASP A 166 6.67 -2.21 16.09
CA ASP A 166 7.79 -2.74 15.32
C ASP A 166 7.46 -4.09 14.66
N LEU A 167 6.46 -4.79 15.19
CA LEU A 167 5.88 -6.03 14.68
C LEU A 167 4.36 -5.90 14.68
N LEU A 168 3.73 -6.23 13.57
CA LEU A 168 2.28 -6.22 13.39
C LEU A 168 1.84 -7.52 12.72
N THR A 169 0.88 -8.22 13.33
CA THR A 169 0.21 -9.40 12.76
C THR A 169 -1.27 -9.09 12.62
N ILE A 170 -1.83 -9.38 11.44
CA ILE A 170 -3.22 -9.13 11.08
C ILE A 170 -3.83 -10.43 10.57
N LEU A 171 -4.94 -10.84 11.17
CA LEU A 171 -5.88 -11.79 10.57
C LEU A 171 -6.92 -10.98 9.81
N CYS A 172 -7.29 -11.38 8.60
CA CYS A 172 -8.28 -10.67 7.81
C CYS A 172 -9.12 -11.61 6.94
N THR A 173 -10.30 -11.13 6.53
CA THR A 173 -11.14 -11.77 5.51
C THR A 173 -11.23 -10.88 4.29
N PHE A 174 -11.30 -11.51 3.11
CA PHE A 174 -11.48 -10.84 1.82
C PHE A 174 -12.92 -10.99 1.34
N GLU A 175 -13.39 -10.06 0.49
CA GLU A 175 -14.75 -10.11 -0.07
C GLU A 175 -15.02 -11.36 -0.91
N ASN A 176 -13.98 -12.02 -1.43
CA ASN A 176 -14.07 -13.30 -2.15
C ASN A 176 -14.18 -14.53 -1.21
N GLY A 177 -14.18 -14.31 0.11
CA GLY A 177 -14.25 -15.35 1.15
C GLY A 177 -12.92 -15.99 1.52
N ALA A 178 -11.79 -15.49 1.03
CA ALA A 178 -10.47 -15.96 1.47
C ALA A 178 -10.11 -15.40 2.85
N GLU A 179 -9.43 -16.24 3.65
CA GLU A 179 -8.84 -15.83 4.92
C GLU A 179 -7.39 -15.39 4.71
N GLY A 180 -6.96 -14.33 5.41
CA GLY A 180 -5.62 -13.78 5.29
C GLY A 180 -4.86 -13.72 6.60
N VAL A 181 -3.54 -13.93 6.51
CA VAL A 181 -2.57 -13.67 7.57
C VAL A 181 -1.52 -12.72 7.02
N LEU A 182 -1.48 -11.50 7.54
CA LEU A 182 -0.53 -10.47 7.10
C LEU A 182 0.42 -10.15 8.25
N GLU A 183 1.72 -10.24 7.99
CA GLU A 183 2.77 -10.06 9.00
C GLU A 183 3.77 -9.01 8.53
N PHE A 184 3.93 -7.95 9.30
CA PHE A 184 4.87 -6.86 9.04
C PHE A 184 5.84 -6.74 10.21
N SER A 185 7.14 -6.66 9.95
CA SER A 185 8.14 -6.55 11.00
C SER A 185 9.37 -5.75 10.57
N GLY A 186 9.80 -4.86 11.46
CA GLY A 186 11.09 -4.19 11.38
C GLY A 186 12.16 -4.83 12.28
N ILE A 187 11.86 -5.94 12.96
CA ILE A 187 12.70 -6.52 14.01
C ILE A 187 13.12 -7.99 13.75
N ASN A 188 12.98 -8.46 12.52
CA ASN A 188 13.36 -9.83 12.14
C ASN A 188 14.75 -9.83 11.52
N ALA A 189 15.78 -10.27 12.29
CA ALA A 189 17.12 -10.46 11.76
C ALA A 189 17.16 -11.62 10.75
N LEU A 190 17.96 -11.45 9.69
CA LEU A 190 18.21 -12.50 8.69
C LEU A 190 16.90 -13.06 8.07
N SER A 191 15.91 -12.20 7.92
CA SER A 191 14.61 -12.60 7.36
C SER A 191 14.72 -12.93 5.87
N ALA A 192 13.75 -13.74 5.39
CA ALA A 192 13.62 -14.05 3.97
C ALA A 192 13.09 -12.90 3.09
N GLY A 193 12.85 -11.72 3.71
CA GLY A 193 12.29 -10.56 2.99
C GLY A 193 10.77 -10.60 2.84
N ASP A 194 10.29 -9.96 1.76
CA ASP A 194 8.87 -9.78 1.52
C ASP A 194 8.35 -10.85 0.57
N ARG A 195 7.29 -11.58 1.00
CA ARG A 195 6.77 -12.73 0.27
C ARG A 195 5.26 -12.87 0.44
N LEU A 196 4.59 -13.20 -0.66
CA LEU A 196 3.19 -13.60 -0.69
C LEU A 196 3.06 -15.09 -1.00
N GLU A 197 2.15 -15.77 -0.32
CA GLU A 197 1.72 -17.14 -0.62
C GLU A 197 0.20 -17.17 -0.74
N VAL A 198 -0.30 -17.79 -1.79
CA VAL A 198 -1.73 -17.91 -2.09
C VAL A 198 -2.09 -19.35 -2.32
N TYR A 199 -3.03 -19.86 -1.55
CA TYR A 199 -3.52 -21.23 -1.63
C TYR A 199 -4.96 -21.22 -2.11
N GLY A 200 -5.24 -21.95 -3.18
CA GLY A 200 -6.57 -22.17 -3.72
C GLY A 200 -6.90 -23.65 -3.83
N ASP A 201 -8.15 -23.95 -4.15
CA ASP A 201 -8.62 -25.35 -4.32
C ASP A 201 -8.05 -26.02 -5.58
N GLY A 202 -7.51 -25.25 -6.54
CA GLY A 202 -6.88 -25.72 -7.77
C GLY A 202 -5.36 -25.65 -7.79
N GLY A 203 -4.72 -24.95 -6.84
CA GLY A 203 -3.25 -24.80 -6.83
C GLY A 203 -2.73 -23.77 -5.84
N THR A 204 -1.42 -23.53 -5.91
CA THR A 204 -0.69 -22.60 -5.04
C THR A 204 0.15 -21.67 -5.89
N MET A 205 0.28 -20.42 -5.46
CA MET A 205 1.17 -19.41 -6.02
C MET A 205 1.99 -18.75 -4.91
N THR A 206 3.24 -18.42 -5.21
CA THR A 206 4.07 -17.57 -4.37
C THR A 206 4.63 -16.42 -5.18
N TYR A 207 4.81 -15.27 -4.55
CA TYR A 207 5.47 -14.10 -5.11
C TYR A 207 6.56 -13.65 -4.14
N ASP A 208 7.80 -13.70 -4.58
CA ASP A 208 8.94 -13.13 -3.88
C ASP A 208 9.15 -11.70 -4.41
N PHE A 209 8.90 -10.71 -3.57
CA PHE A 209 8.96 -9.30 -3.98
C PHE A 209 10.40 -8.78 -4.13
N GLY A 210 11.37 -9.43 -3.46
CA GLY A 210 12.77 -9.03 -3.52
C GLY A 210 13.42 -9.41 -4.85
N SER A 211 13.08 -10.58 -5.38
CA SER A 211 13.56 -11.09 -6.67
C SER A 211 12.56 -10.88 -7.81
N ASP A 212 11.36 -10.36 -7.50
CA ASP A 212 10.26 -10.18 -8.44
C ASP A 212 9.88 -11.49 -9.18
N THR A 213 9.87 -12.60 -8.41
CA THR A 213 9.70 -13.96 -8.94
C THR A 213 8.36 -14.55 -8.53
N VAL A 214 7.58 -14.98 -9.52
CA VAL A 214 6.32 -15.73 -9.34
C VAL A 214 6.58 -17.22 -9.53
N GLN A 215 6.17 -18.04 -8.56
CA GLN A 215 6.12 -19.49 -8.72
C GLN A 215 4.68 -19.97 -8.54
N ALA A 216 4.26 -20.96 -9.32
CA ALA A 216 2.94 -21.54 -9.17
C ALA A 216 2.96 -23.04 -9.50
N GLY A 217 1.93 -23.76 -8.99
CA GLY A 217 1.71 -25.16 -9.27
C GLY A 217 0.25 -25.53 -9.05
N ARG A 218 -0.24 -26.51 -9.80
CA ARG A 218 -1.60 -27.04 -9.66
C ARG A 218 -1.66 -28.18 -8.64
N THR A 219 -2.83 -28.43 -8.12
CA THR A 219 -3.09 -29.61 -7.29
C THR A 219 -2.69 -30.87 -8.05
N GLY A 220 -1.79 -31.66 -7.47
CA GLY A 220 -1.19 -32.85 -8.11
C GLY A 220 0.22 -32.66 -8.64
N ASP A 221 0.69 -31.44 -8.78
CA ASP A 221 2.10 -31.17 -9.10
C ASP A 221 3.00 -31.53 -7.91
N ARG A 222 4.25 -31.90 -8.19
CA ARG A 222 5.22 -32.28 -7.15
C ARG A 222 5.89 -31.06 -6.50
N ALA A 223 5.91 -29.94 -7.18
CA ALA A 223 6.56 -28.70 -6.72
C ALA A 223 5.96 -27.50 -7.45
N LEU A 224 6.21 -26.30 -6.89
CA LEU A 224 5.98 -25.05 -7.60
C LEU A 224 7.05 -24.87 -8.70
N HIS A 225 6.64 -24.28 -9.79
CA HIS A 225 7.52 -23.95 -10.91
C HIS A 225 7.59 -22.43 -11.07
N THR A 226 8.77 -21.91 -11.41
CA THR A 226 8.93 -20.51 -11.76
C THR A 226 8.12 -20.23 -13.03
N MET A 227 7.21 -19.25 -12.92
CA MET A 227 6.38 -18.80 -14.04
C MET A 227 7.16 -17.77 -14.86
N GLU A 228 7.17 -17.95 -16.16
CA GLU A 228 7.81 -17.01 -17.08
C GLU A 228 6.98 -15.71 -17.18
N ILE A 229 7.64 -14.58 -16.97
CA ILE A 229 7.06 -13.26 -17.24
C ILE A 229 7.45 -12.89 -18.67
N THR A 230 6.54 -13.14 -19.60
CA THR A 230 6.77 -12.78 -21.01
C THR A 230 6.69 -11.25 -21.18
N PRO A 231 7.25 -10.69 -22.28
CA PRO A 231 7.20 -9.22 -22.50
C PRO A 231 5.80 -8.62 -22.42
N GLU A 232 4.76 -9.36 -22.83
CA GLU A 232 3.36 -8.91 -22.77
C GLU A 232 2.78 -8.92 -21.36
N LEU A 233 3.40 -9.67 -20.43
CA LEU A 233 3.01 -9.77 -19.02
C LEU A 233 3.97 -9.04 -18.09
N GLU A 234 4.97 -8.38 -18.66
CA GLU A 234 5.92 -7.61 -17.89
C GLU A 234 5.27 -6.30 -17.41
N GLY A 235 5.04 -6.22 -16.09
CA GLY A 235 4.72 -4.98 -15.42
C GLY A 235 5.97 -4.14 -15.21
N GLY A 236 5.87 -3.14 -14.38
CA GLY A 236 7.03 -2.34 -14.04
C GLY A 236 6.66 -0.92 -13.60
N TRP A 237 7.68 -0.10 -13.51
CA TRP A 237 7.52 1.28 -13.09
C TRP A 237 7.23 2.18 -14.30
N HIS A 238 5.95 2.58 -14.45
CA HIS A 238 5.46 3.48 -15.51
C HIS A 238 4.75 4.71 -14.93
N VAL A 239 5.02 5.04 -13.68
CA VAL A 239 4.27 5.98 -12.86
C VAL A 239 4.23 7.37 -13.46
N GLU A 240 5.38 7.87 -13.89
CA GLU A 240 5.53 9.20 -14.50
C GLU A 240 4.80 9.27 -15.83
N ASP A 241 4.94 8.25 -16.65
CA ASP A 241 4.29 8.18 -17.97
C ASP A 241 2.77 8.10 -17.82
N ASP A 242 2.27 7.26 -16.91
CA ASP A 242 0.83 7.10 -16.64
C ASP A 242 0.21 8.40 -16.14
N PHE A 243 0.88 9.07 -15.19
CA PHE A 243 0.40 10.34 -14.66
C PHE A 243 0.38 11.43 -15.74
N ILE A 244 1.47 11.58 -16.51
CA ILE A 244 1.56 12.56 -17.58
C ILE A 244 0.57 12.25 -18.72
N ALA A 245 0.36 10.97 -19.05
CA ALA A 245 -0.68 10.58 -20.00
C ALA A 245 -2.09 10.99 -19.53
N GLY A 246 -2.37 10.80 -18.24
CA GLY A 246 -3.59 11.28 -17.60
C GLY A 246 -3.79 12.78 -17.78
N VAL A 247 -2.77 13.58 -17.46
CA VAL A 247 -2.79 15.05 -17.58
C VAL A 247 -2.99 15.46 -19.03
N LYS A 248 -2.17 14.94 -19.98
CA LYS A 248 -2.29 15.24 -21.41
C LYS A 248 -3.64 14.85 -22.01
N SER A 249 -4.26 13.80 -21.50
CA SER A 249 -5.59 13.36 -21.93
C SER A 249 -6.72 14.25 -21.39
N LYS A 250 -6.42 15.25 -20.54
CA LYS A 250 -7.39 16.07 -19.80
C LYS A 250 -8.32 15.20 -18.97
N GLY A 251 -7.75 14.22 -18.25
CA GLY A 251 -8.46 13.33 -17.35
C GLY A 251 -9.32 12.25 -18.03
N ARG A 252 -9.25 12.08 -19.36
CA ARG A 252 -9.92 10.96 -20.07
C ARG A 252 -9.29 9.62 -19.74
N VAL A 253 -7.97 9.59 -19.56
CA VAL A 253 -7.23 8.46 -19.01
C VAL A 253 -7.01 8.74 -17.53
N ARG A 254 -7.48 7.84 -16.67
CA ARG A 254 -7.31 7.94 -15.21
C ARG A 254 -6.13 7.06 -14.79
N PRO A 255 -5.02 7.65 -14.32
CA PRO A 255 -3.90 6.87 -13.83
C PRO A 255 -4.26 6.16 -12.52
N ARG A 256 -3.56 5.07 -12.25
CA ARG A 256 -3.79 4.24 -11.05
C ARG A 256 -2.48 4.01 -10.29
N PRO A 257 -2.55 3.83 -8.96
CA PRO A 257 -3.75 3.90 -8.11
C PRO A 257 -4.29 5.33 -7.98
N ASP A 258 -5.61 5.46 -7.91
CA ASP A 258 -6.29 6.72 -7.67
C ASP A 258 -6.59 6.95 -6.17
N PHE A 259 -7.20 8.10 -5.83
CA PHE A 259 -7.54 8.41 -4.44
C PHE A 259 -8.69 7.55 -3.88
N GLU A 260 -9.53 6.95 -4.73
CA GLU A 260 -10.54 5.98 -4.27
C GLU A 260 -9.88 4.68 -3.80
N GLU A 261 -8.86 4.21 -4.54
CA GLU A 261 -8.04 3.07 -4.13
C GLU A 261 -7.25 3.39 -2.86
N GLY A 262 -6.78 4.63 -2.73
CA GLY A 262 -6.14 5.14 -1.53
C GLY A 262 -7.05 5.07 -0.30
N VAL A 263 -8.27 5.60 -0.39
CA VAL A 263 -9.24 5.54 0.71
C VAL A 263 -9.60 4.09 1.06
N ARG A 264 -9.70 3.19 0.08
CA ARG A 264 -9.96 1.76 0.35
C ARG A 264 -8.90 1.13 1.23
N TYR A 265 -7.61 1.32 0.95
CA TYR A 265 -6.59 0.76 1.83
C TYR A 265 -6.47 1.52 3.15
N MET A 266 -6.74 2.83 3.20
CA MET A 266 -6.73 3.60 4.44
C MET A 266 -7.86 3.19 5.40
N ARG A 267 -9.00 2.69 4.90
CA ARG A 267 -10.03 2.06 5.73
C ARG A 267 -9.52 0.82 6.45
N VAL A 268 -8.72 -0.01 5.79
CA VAL A 268 -8.06 -1.16 6.45
C VAL A 268 -7.04 -0.67 7.48
N VAL A 269 -6.24 0.34 7.16
CA VAL A 269 -5.27 0.95 8.09
C VAL A 269 -5.96 1.43 9.36
N GLN A 270 -7.08 2.14 9.21
CA GLN A 270 -7.89 2.61 10.35
C GLN A 270 -8.46 1.42 11.16
N ALA A 271 -9.04 0.44 10.47
CA ALA A 271 -9.61 -0.74 11.12
C ALA A 271 -8.55 -1.55 11.90
N VAL A 272 -7.33 -1.64 11.40
CA VAL A 272 -6.20 -2.27 12.09
C VAL A 272 -5.83 -1.50 13.37
N ALA A 273 -5.80 -0.16 13.32
CA ALA A 273 -5.57 0.67 14.51
C ALA A 273 -6.68 0.48 15.55
N ASP A 274 -7.92 0.51 15.10
CA ASP A 274 -9.10 0.29 15.94
C ASP A 274 -9.13 -1.12 16.57
N SER A 275 -8.81 -2.15 15.79
CA SER A 275 -8.75 -3.53 16.24
C SER A 275 -7.70 -3.72 17.35
N ARG A 276 -6.53 -3.12 17.16
CA ARG A 276 -5.46 -3.13 18.18
C ARG A 276 -5.90 -2.43 19.46
N ALA A 277 -6.52 -1.26 19.35
CA ALA A 277 -6.98 -0.48 20.50
C ALA A 277 -8.08 -1.21 21.28
N ARG A 278 -9.01 -1.87 20.58
CA ARG A 278 -10.14 -2.59 21.18
C ARG A 278 -9.83 -4.04 21.52
N ASN A 279 -8.72 -4.60 21.01
CA ASN A 279 -8.39 -6.02 21.05
C ASN A 279 -9.57 -6.91 20.56
N ALA A 280 -10.18 -6.51 19.44
CA ALA A 280 -11.37 -7.14 18.89
C ALA A 280 -11.32 -7.13 17.36
N TRP A 281 -12.14 -8.01 16.75
CA TRP A 281 -12.42 -7.97 15.32
C TRP A 281 -13.12 -6.66 14.95
N VAL A 282 -12.73 -6.08 13.82
CA VAL A 282 -13.32 -4.85 13.28
C VAL A 282 -13.70 -5.07 11.81
N GLU A 283 -14.93 -4.81 11.47
CA GLU A 283 -15.42 -4.83 10.10
C GLU A 283 -14.90 -3.62 9.33
N VAL A 284 -14.46 -3.86 8.08
CA VAL A 284 -14.01 -2.81 7.15
C VAL A 284 -15.16 -2.50 6.19
N LYS A 285 -15.68 -1.28 6.25
CA LYS A 285 -16.75 -0.81 5.36
C LYS A 285 -16.16 -0.11 4.14
N HIS A 286 -16.52 -0.52 2.95
CA HIS A 286 -16.08 0.04 1.67
C HIS A 286 -17.17 0.84 0.97
#